data_16d8ccd332a976559ae5412094f9f169
#
_entry.id   16d8ccd332a976559ae5412094f9f169
#
_cell.length_a   1.000
_cell.length_b   1.000
_cell.length_c   1.000
_cell.angle_alpha   90.00
_cell.angle_beta   90.00
_cell.angle_gamma   90.00
#
_symmetry.space_group_name_H-M   'P 1'
#
loop_
_entity.id
_entity.type
_entity.pdbx_description
1 polymer ?
#
loop_
_entity_poly.entity_id
_entity_poly.type
_entity_poly.pdbx_seq_one_letter_code
_entity_poly.pdbx_strand_id
1 'polypeptide(L)'
;MKSFITRPYVYAVTFSVALTLLLVWSLLAVFVIPRELEQPEDEFGTIDFSQFTEQITDAATDEPIYILTLPSEDGDTPEEPSDTGTETDTEAVTEPPAVYPIITENSYLDEHISIVIETLRRYGSDFHVAEIKLDSPQFLKTALAKDTYGLNIKEKTSAQARRVGAILAVNGDYYGANEKGYVIRGGVIYRQSLRPTDDKRRKYFEDLAILWDGSLVPFDEKTTSISDLRSMGAMQVFGFGPTLIKDGEIVVDEGTEVGIANPSGNPRTAIAQLGKNHYLLVVADGRTDQSKGPTLLELATVLRELGAVTAYNLDGGGSATMYFNGKLVNNPCTNWNEIHEREVSDIVYIGY
;
A
#
# COMPACT_ATOMS: atom_id res chain seq x y z
N MET A 1 32.84 -47.42 28.48
CA MET A 1 31.98 -46.60 27.63
C MET A 1 30.52 -47.06 27.52
N LYS A 2 30.15 -48.26 27.96
CA LYS A 2 28.75 -48.78 27.91
C LYS A 2 27.81 -48.33 29.05
N SER A 3 28.32 -47.66 30.14
CA SER A 3 27.49 -47.39 31.33
C SER A 3 26.81 -45.98 31.31
N PHE A 4 27.17 -45.11 30.36
CA PHE A 4 26.63 -43.74 30.35
C PHE A 4 25.27 -43.66 29.68
N ILE A 5 25.03 -44.49 28.63
CA ILE A 5 23.81 -44.47 27.82
C ILE A 5 22.63 -45.21 28.48
N THR A 6 22.91 -46.04 29.49
CA THR A 6 21.89 -46.89 30.15
C THR A 6 21.20 -46.25 31.36
N ARG A 7 21.56 -45.03 31.74
CA ARG A 7 20.95 -44.35 32.88
C ARG A 7 19.67 -43.61 32.42
N PRO A 8 18.48 -43.95 32.96
CA PRO A 8 17.20 -43.44 32.48
C PRO A 8 17.12 -41.88 32.53
N TYR A 9 17.81 -41.24 33.48
CA TYR A 9 17.83 -39.79 33.55
C TYR A 9 18.67 -39.14 32.44
N VAL A 10 19.76 -39.79 31.99
CA VAL A 10 20.56 -39.29 30.85
C VAL A 10 19.72 -39.35 29.56
N TYR A 11 19.00 -40.45 29.37
CA TYR A 11 18.10 -40.60 28.25
C TYR A 11 16.97 -39.52 28.26
N ALA A 12 16.35 -39.33 29.44
CA ALA A 12 15.30 -38.31 29.59
C ALA A 12 15.83 -36.88 29.33
N VAL A 13 17.02 -36.54 29.83
CA VAL A 13 17.63 -35.23 29.60
C VAL A 13 18.00 -35.05 28.12
N THR A 14 18.65 -36.02 27.48
CA THR A 14 19.02 -35.92 26.07
C THR A 14 17.78 -35.83 25.16
N PHE A 15 16.73 -36.58 25.45
CA PHE A 15 15.47 -36.50 24.73
C PHE A 15 14.78 -35.13 24.90
N SER A 16 14.73 -34.62 26.15
CA SER A 16 14.15 -33.29 26.41
C SER A 16 14.92 -32.18 25.69
N VAL A 17 16.23 -32.21 25.71
CA VAL A 17 17.09 -31.24 25.00
C VAL A 17 16.83 -31.34 23.48
N ALA A 18 16.83 -32.55 22.92
CA ALA A 18 16.56 -32.75 21.49
C ALA A 18 15.17 -32.24 21.08
N LEU A 19 14.15 -32.52 21.90
CA LEU A 19 12.76 -32.04 21.65
C LEU A 19 12.69 -30.51 21.72
N THR A 20 13.37 -29.90 22.72
CA THR A 20 13.41 -28.44 22.84
C THR A 20 14.09 -27.80 21.63
N LEU A 21 15.23 -28.34 21.20
CA LEU A 21 15.92 -27.84 19.98
C LEU A 21 15.06 -28.00 18.73
N LEU A 22 14.34 -29.11 18.59
CA LEU A 22 13.42 -29.32 17.46
C LEU A 22 12.29 -28.30 17.48
N LEU A 23 11.69 -28.03 18.64
CA LEU A 23 10.62 -27.04 18.79
C LEU A 23 11.11 -25.64 18.48
N VAL A 24 12.28 -25.25 19.01
CA VAL A 24 12.90 -23.96 18.72
C VAL A 24 13.21 -23.84 17.23
N TRP A 25 13.80 -24.86 16.63
CA TRP A 25 14.07 -24.87 15.19
C TRP A 25 12.80 -24.76 14.36
N SER A 26 11.74 -25.50 14.71
CA SER A 26 10.43 -25.44 14.03
C SER A 26 9.82 -24.04 14.10
N LEU A 27 9.88 -23.39 15.27
CA LEU A 27 9.41 -22.02 15.43
C LEU A 27 10.23 -21.03 14.59
N LEU A 28 11.56 -21.15 14.60
CA LEU A 28 12.43 -20.32 13.79
C LEU A 28 12.16 -20.54 12.29
N ALA A 29 12.01 -21.79 11.85
CA ALA A 29 11.75 -22.10 10.45
C ALA A 29 10.43 -21.53 9.95
N VAL A 30 9.40 -21.45 10.80
CA VAL A 30 8.08 -20.94 10.41
C VAL A 30 8.02 -19.41 10.46
N PHE A 31 8.60 -18.78 11.48
CA PHE A 31 8.37 -17.36 11.78
C PHE A 31 9.57 -16.44 11.54
N VAL A 32 10.77 -16.97 11.43
CA VAL A 32 11.99 -16.15 11.40
C VAL A 32 12.87 -16.44 10.20
N ILE A 33 13.07 -17.72 9.82
CA ILE A 33 14.00 -18.08 8.74
C ILE A 33 13.36 -17.67 7.39
N PRO A 34 14.03 -16.83 6.59
CA PRO A 34 13.59 -16.49 5.25
C PRO A 34 13.56 -17.74 4.37
N ARG A 35 12.53 -17.88 3.55
CA ARG A 35 12.40 -18.95 2.55
C ARG A 35 11.97 -18.36 1.23
N GLU A 36 12.79 -18.54 0.22
CA GLU A 36 12.38 -18.28 -1.17
C GLU A 36 11.33 -19.33 -1.56
N LEU A 37 10.33 -18.90 -2.27
CA LEU A 37 9.27 -19.76 -2.79
C LEU A 37 9.36 -19.73 -4.31
N GLU A 38 9.28 -20.92 -4.91
CA GLU A 38 9.17 -21.01 -6.36
C GLU A 38 7.82 -20.46 -6.81
N GLN A 39 7.80 -19.85 -7.99
CA GLN A 39 6.56 -19.49 -8.65
C GLN A 39 5.79 -20.76 -9.00
N PRO A 40 4.44 -20.74 -8.99
CA PRO A 40 3.68 -21.86 -9.53
C PRO A 40 4.16 -22.19 -10.95
N GLU A 41 4.44 -23.49 -11.21
CA GLU A 41 4.76 -23.94 -12.57
C GLU A 41 3.61 -23.60 -13.53
N ASP A 42 3.96 -23.18 -14.72
CA ASP A 42 3.22 -22.39 -15.69
C ASP A 42 1.92 -22.97 -16.27
N GLU A 43 0.96 -23.34 -15.46
CA GLU A 43 -0.41 -23.41 -16.00
C GLU A 43 -1.04 -22.01 -16.16
N PHE A 44 -0.51 -21.01 -15.42
CA PHE A 44 -1.08 -19.66 -15.39
C PHE A 44 -0.09 -18.52 -15.65
N GLY A 45 1.23 -18.72 -15.63
CA GLY A 45 2.29 -17.80 -16.06
C GLY A 45 2.08 -16.31 -15.77
N THR A 46 2.64 -15.49 -16.64
CA THR A 46 2.43 -14.03 -16.68
C THR A 46 1.14 -13.73 -17.44
N ILE A 47 0.38 -12.75 -16.97
CA ILE A 47 -0.84 -12.28 -17.67
C ILE A 47 -0.41 -11.65 -18.99
N ASP A 48 -1.00 -12.08 -20.10
CA ASP A 48 -0.77 -11.50 -21.42
C ASP A 48 -1.62 -10.24 -21.58
N PHE A 49 -0.97 -9.10 -21.59
CA PHE A 49 -1.60 -7.80 -21.72
C PHE A 49 -1.81 -7.35 -23.16
N SER A 50 -1.31 -8.07 -24.16
CA SER A 50 -1.47 -7.70 -25.59
C SER A 50 -2.95 -7.55 -25.97
N GLN A 51 -3.83 -8.35 -25.37
CA GLN A 51 -5.28 -8.29 -25.56
C GLN A 51 -5.94 -7.01 -25.02
N PHE A 52 -5.26 -6.25 -24.15
CA PHE A 52 -5.79 -5.02 -23.54
C PHE A 52 -5.22 -3.75 -24.17
N THR A 53 -4.10 -3.83 -24.91
CA THR A 53 -3.39 -2.67 -25.46
C THR A 53 -4.14 -1.95 -26.58
N GLU A 54 -5.04 -2.63 -27.29
CA GLU A 54 -5.85 -1.99 -28.35
C GLU A 54 -6.88 -0.99 -27.81
N GLN A 55 -7.19 -1.04 -26.50
CA GLN A 55 -8.19 -0.14 -25.89
C GLN A 55 -7.59 1.18 -25.36
N ILE A 56 -6.27 1.32 -25.32
CA ILE A 56 -5.61 2.49 -24.71
C ILE A 56 -5.56 3.69 -25.68
N THR A 57 -5.67 3.47 -26.98
CA THR A 57 -5.44 4.51 -28.01
C THR A 57 -6.55 5.56 -28.17
N ASP A 58 -7.73 5.40 -27.56
CA ASP A 58 -8.89 6.26 -27.81
C ASP A 58 -9.29 7.23 -26.67
N ALA A 59 -8.50 7.35 -25.60
CA ALA A 59 -8.91 8.12 -24.42
C ALA A 59 -7.89 9.16 -23.95
N ALA A 60 -7.26 9.89 -24.88
CA ALA A 60 -6.58 11.14 -24.50
C ALA A 60 -7.63 12.26 -24.43
N THR A 61 -8.21 12.50 -23.26
CA THR A 61 -9.00 13.70 -23.01
C THR A 61 -8.09 14.77 -22.42
N ASP A 62 -7.93 15.88 -23.19
CA ASP A 62 -7.33 17.14 -22.77
C ASP A 62 -8.18 17.77 -21.63
N GLU A 63 -7.96 17.40 -20.39
CA GLU A 63 -8.41 18.20 -19.26
C GLU A 63 -7.18 18.73 -18.50
N PRO A 64 -7.11 20.05 -18.24
CA PRO A 64 -5.99 20.63 -17.51
C PRO A 64 -5.97 20.14 -16.05
N ILE A 65 -4.79 19.84 -15.55
CA ILE A 65 -4.56 19.43 -14.17
C ILE A 65 -4.85 20.63 -13.26
N TYR A 66 -6.00 20.61 -12.55
CA TYR A 66 -6.31 21.58 -11.51
C TYR A 66 -5.71 21.13 -10.19
N ILE A 67 -4.91 22.00 -9.59
CA ILE A 67 -4.42 21.82 -8.21
C ILE A 67 -5.61 22.07 -7.28
N LEU A 68 -5.98 21.08 -6.48
CA LEU A 68 -6.98 21.25 -5.42
C LEU A 68 -6.42 22.16 -4.33
N THR A 69 -6.89 23.39 -4.27
CA THR A 69 -6.79 24.22 -3.06
C THR A 69 -7.96 23.83 -2.15
N LEU A 70 -7.68 23.21 -1.02
CA LEU A 70 -8.67 22.99 0.03
C LEU A 70 -9.12 24.36 0.57
N PRO A 71 -10.42 24.56 0.88
CA PRO A 71 -10.89 25.79 1.50
C PRO A 71 -10.22 25.98 2.86
N SER A 72 -9.53 27.10 3.04
CA SER A 72 -9.11 27.53 4.38
C SER A 72 -10.35 27.89 5.21
N GLU A 73 -10.38 27.48 6.48
CA GLU A 73 -11.48 27.75 7.42
C GLU A 73 -11.57 29.24 7.85
N ASP A 74 -10.85 30.15 7.23
CA ASP A 74 -10.95 31.57 7.52
C ASP A 74 -11.84 32.27 6.48
N GLY A 75 -13.03 32.61 6.91
CA GLY A 75 -14.00 33.32 6.11
C GLY A 75 -13.61 34.78 5.88
N ASP A 76 -13.09 35.06 4.70
CA ASP A 76 -13.13 36.40 4.14
C ASP A 76 -13.60 36.33 2.69
N THR A 77 -14.76 36.94 2.46
CA THR A 77 -15.38 37.09 1.15
C THR A 77 -14.65 38.18 0.37
N PRO A 78 -14.07 37.90 -0.81
CA PRO A 78 -13.54 38.97 -1.64
C PRO A 78 -14.68 39.76 -2.33
N GLU A 79 -14.72 41.06 -2.16
CA GLU A 79 -15.55 41.98 -2.93
C GLU A 79 -15.15 41.95 -4.41
N GLU A 80 -16.17 41.90 -5.30
CA GLU A 80 -15.97 42.04 -6.74
C GLU A 80 -15.41 43.42 -7.09
N PRO A 81 -14.37 43.58 -7.95
CA PRO A 81 -14.01 44.84 -8.53
C PRO A 81 -14.82 45.12 -9.79
N SER A 82 -15.45 46.28 -9.80
CA SER A 82 -16.20 46.86 -10.91
C SER A 82 -15.34 47.09 -12.15
N ASP A 83 -15.90 46.71 -13.28
CA ASP A 83 -15.47 46.95 -14.66
C ASP A 83 -15.16 48.43 -14.96
N THR A 84 -13.94 48.74 -15.41
CA THR A 84 -13.66 49.86 -16.31
C THR A 84 -12.58 49.42 -17.31
N GLY A 85 -13.01 49.28 -18.55
CA GLY A 85 -12.17 48.89 -19.67
C GLY A 85 -11.03 49.84 -19.99
N THR A 86 -9.90 49.26 -20.33
CA THR A 86 -8.90 49.85 -21.23
C THR A 86 -8.20 48.70 -21.93
N GLU A 87 -8.45 48.58 -23.23
CA GLU A 87 -7.71 47.66 -24.10
C GLU A 87 -6.24 48.10 -24.13
N THR A 88 -5.38 47.28 -23.61
CA THR A 88 -3.92 47.38 -23.84
C THR A 88 -3.51 46.02 -24.44
N ASP A 89 -3.00 46.06 -25.67
CA ASP A 89 -2.31 44.95 -26.32
C ASP A 89 -1.23 44.42 -25.38
N THR A 90 -1.54 43.30 -24.72
CA THR A 90 -0.56 42.56 -23.95
C THR A 90 0.01 41.50 -24.86
N GLU A 91 1.26 41.72 -25.33
CA GLU A 91 2.07 40.63 -25.89
C GLU A 91 2.01 39.44 -24.91
N ALA A 92 1.55 38.28 -25.39
CA ALA A 92 1.57 37.06 -24.62
C ALA A 92 3.02 36.74 -24.25
N VAL A 93 3.37 37.01 -22.98
CA VAL A 93 4.64 36.56 -22.39
C VAL A 93 4.49 35.03 -22.34
N THR A 94 5.03 34.33 -23.36
CA THR A 94 5.22 32.89 -23.31
C THR A 94 6.21 32.61 -22.22
N GLU A 95 5.75 32.06 -21.09
CA GLU A 95 6.64 31.54 -20.06
C GLU A 95 7.63 30.56 -20.71
N PRO A 96 8.92 30.57 -20.32
CA PRO A 96 9.87 29.59 -20.82
C PRO A 96 9.36 28.18 -20.46
N PRO A 97 9.55 27.17 -21.35
CA PRO A 97 9.09 25.82 -21.07
C PRO A 97 9.64 25.32 -19.74
N ALA A 98 8.78 24.75 -18.91
CA ALA A 98 9.16 24.22 -17.61
C ALA A 98 10.26 23.16 -17.80
N VAL A 99 11.32 23.26 -17.00
CA VAL A 99 12.38 22.23 -16.99
C VAL A 99 11.97 21.15 -15.98
N TYR A 100 11.58 20.01 -16.48
CA TYR A 100 11.18 18.86 -15.64
C TYR A 100 12.38 18.00 -15.20
N PRO A 101 12.29 17.27 -14.05
CA PRO A 101 11.20 17.33 -13.08
C PRO A 101 11.30 18.57 -12.15
N ILE A 102 10.14 19.08 -11.71
CA ILE A 102 10.04 20.07 -10.64
C ILE A 102 9.85 19.32 -9.32
N ILE A 103 10.80 19.45 -8.41
CA ILE A 103 10.79 18.74 -7.13
C ILE A 103 10.87 19.75 -5.99
N THR A 104 9.94 19.63 -5.05
CA THR A 104 9.96 20.38 -3.78
C THR A 104 10.11 19.41 -2.60
N GLU A 105 9.95 19.90 -1.38
CA GLU A 105 9.98 19.07 -0.19
C GLU A 105 8.79 18.08 -0.15
N ASN A 106 7.63 18.49 -0.68
CA ASN A 106 6.36 17.77 -0.61
C ASN A 106 5.68 17.59 -1.98
N SER A 107 6.35 17.87 -3.09
CA SER A 107 5.77 17.67 -4.41
C SER A 107 6.79 17.22 -5.45
N TYR A 108 6.29 16.48 -6.44
CA TYR A 108 7.00 16.09 -7.65
C TYR A 108 6.10 16.30 -8.86
N LEU A 109 6.63 16.91 -9.89
CA LEU A 109 5.92 17.12 -11.15
C LEU A 109 6.87 16.92 -12.33
N ASP A 110 6.47 16.06 -13.25
CA ASP A 110 7.05 15.97 -14.59
C ASP A 110 5.94 15.81 -15.65
N GLU A 111 6.30 15.40 -16.86
CA GLU A 111 5.34 15.25 -17.98
C GLU A 111 4.29 14.16 -17.74
N HIS A 112 4.57 13.17 -16.88
CA HIS A 112 3.77 11.95 -16.72
C HIS A 112 3.21 11.77 -15.30
N ILE A 113 3.89 12.35 -14.31
CA ILE A 113 3.64 12.10 -12.89
C ILE A 113 3.48 13.42 -12.15
N SER A 114 2.38 13.58 -11.44
CA SER A 114 2.17 14.64 -10.47
C SER A 114 1.90 14.03 -9.10
N ILE A 115 2.67 14.45 -8.09
CA ILE A 115 2.52 14.03 -6.70
C ILE A 115 2.53 15.28 -5.82
N VAL A 116 1.55 15.40 -4.93
CA VAL A 116 1.50 16.41 -3.87
C VAL A 116 1.27 15.69 -2.54
N ILE A 117 2.05 16.03 -1.52
CA ILE A 117 1.94 15.42 -0.19
C ILE A 117 1.52 16.49 0.80
N GLU A 118 0.46 16.19 1.54
CA GLU A 118 -0.06 17.04 2.62
C GLU A 118 -0.16 16.24 3.92
N THR A 119 -0.01 16.93 5.05
CA THR A 119 -0.24 16.34 6.38
C THR A 119 -1.49 16.93 7.00
N LEU A 120 -2.49 16.09 7.20
CA LEU A 120 -3.75 16.46 7.81
C LEU A 120 -3.80 16.00 9.26
N ARG A 121 -4.20 16.89 10.17
CA ARG A 121 -4.44 16.53 11.56
C ARG A 121 -5.91 16.19 11.76
N ARG A 122 -6.24 14.90 11.99
CA ARG A 122 -7.60 14.40 12.24
C ARG A 122 -7.59 13.32 13.34
N TYR A 123 -8.63 13.22 14.13
CA TYR A 123 -8.81 12.16 15.14
C TYR A 123 -7.61 11.96 16.07
N GLY A 124 -6.88 13.03 16.40
CA GLY A 124 -5.68 12.97 17.25
C GLY A 124 -4.49 12.25 16.59
N SER A 125 -4.43 12.22 15.26
CA SER A 125 -3.36 11.61 14.49
C SER A 125 -3.00 12.43 13.26
N ASP A 126 -1.77 12.29 12.80
CA ASP A 126 -1.28 12.89 11.55
C ASP A 126 -1.51 11.91 10.41
N PHE A 127 -2.16 12.37 9.36
CA PHE A 127 -2.39 11.65 8.12
C PHE A 127 -1.52 12.27 7.03
N HIS A 128 -0.55 11.53 6.56
CA HIS A 128 0.29 11.90 5.42
C HIS A 128 -0.39 11.41 4.16
N VAL A 129 -0.93 12.34 3.39
CA VAL A 129 -1.74 12.08 2.19
C VAL A 129 -0.91 12.46 0.98
N ALA A 130 -0.59 11.50 0.14
CA ALA A 130 -0.01 11.73 -1.17
C ALA A 130 -1.12 11.63 -2.23
N GLU A 131 -1.47 12.75 -2.85
CA GLU A 131 -2.32 12.81 -4.05
C GLU A 131 -1.45 12.59 -5.28
N ILE A 132 -1.88 11.68 -6.17
CA ILE A 132 -1.10 11.19 -7.29
C ILE A 132 -1.97 11.23 -8.54
N LYS A 133 -1.48 11.93 -9.58
CA LYS A 133 -2.07 11.92 -10.92
C LYS A 133 -1.03 11.40 -11.91
N LEU A 134 -1.44 10.42 -12.70
CA LEU A 134 -0.59 9.74 -13.67
C LEU A 134 -1.22 9.86 -15.06
N ASP A 135 -0.43 10.00 -16.11
CA ASP A 135 -0.93 9.88 -17.47
C ASP A 135 -1.13 8.41 -17.88
N SER A 136 -0.39 7.50 -17.21
CA SER A 136 -0.49 6.05 -17.44
C SER A 136 -0.44 5.26 -16.13
N PRO A 137 -1.24 4.20 -15.98
CA PRO A 137 -1.22 3.33 -14.80
C PRO A 137 0.10 2.55 -14.65
N GLN A 138 0.93 2.48 -15.69
CA GLN A 138 2.24 1.80 -15.65
C GLN A 138 3.21 2.37 -14.61
N PHE A 139 2.99 3.59 -14.13
CA PHE A 139 3.80 4.23 -13.11
C PHE A 139 3.38 3.84 -11.67
N LEU A 140 2.22 3.19 -11.49
CA LEU A 140 1.79 2.60 -10.22
C LEU A 140 2.27 1.14 -10.16
N LYS A 141 3.32 0.90 -9.40
CA LYS A 141 4.09 -0.34 -9.39
C LYS A 141 4.19 -0.97 -8.01
N THR A 142 4.72 -2.18 -7.97
CA THR A 142 5.08 -2.88 -6.74
C THR A 142 6.51 -3.43 -6.84
N ALA A 143 7.16 -3.62 -5.69
CA ALA A 143 8.43 -4.32 -5.63
C ALA A 143 8.46 -5.26 -4.43
N LEU A 144 9.04 -6.43 -4.61
CA LEU A 144 9.27 -7.41 -3.55
C LEU A 144 10.54 -7.05 -2.77
N ALA A 145 10.57 -7.35 -1.48
CA ALA A 145 11.76 -7.24 -0.66
C ALA A 145 12.91 -8.05 -1.29
N LYS A 146 14.08 -7.41 -1.48
CA LYS A 146 15.29 -8.01 -2.09
C LYS A 146 15.05 -8.63 -3.48
N ASP A 147 14.06 -8.13 -4.22
CA ASP A 147 13.60 -8.65 -5.52
C ASP A 147 13.27 -10.16 -5.50
N THR A 148 12.90 -10.69 -4.33
CA THR A 148 12.72 -12.12 -4.13
C THR A 148 11.34 -12.41 -3.54
N TYR A 149 10.59 -13.31 -4.18
CA TYR A 149 9.35 -13.84 -3.62
C TYR A 149 9.63 -14.91 -2.56
N GLY A 150 9.02 -14.80 -1.39
CA GLY A 150 9.20 -15.82 -0.36
C GLY A 150 8.59 -15.47 0.98
N LEU A 151 8.73 -16.39 1.93
CA LEU A 151 8.28 -16.21 3.32
C LEU A 151 9.43 -15.63 4.17
N ASN A 152 9.06 -14.70 5.06
CA ASN A 152 10.00 -14.01 5.95
C ASN A 152 11.14 -13.25 5.25
N ILE A 153 11.06 -13.04 3.94
CA ILE A 153 11.96 -12.15 3.20
C ILE A 153 11.43 -10.74 3.40
N LYS A 154 12.24 -9.89 3.99
CA LYS A 154 11.84 -8.54 4.41
C LYS A 154 12.96 -7.54 4.16
N GLU A 155 12.58 -6.30 3.88
CA GLU A 155 13.45 -5.16 3.66
C GLU A 155 12.68 -3.89 4.05
N LYS A 156 13.36 -2.83 4.51
CA LYS A 156 12.71 -1.56 4.83
C LYS A 156 12.06 -0.93 3.61
N THR A 157 10.89 -0.31 3.76
CA THR A 157 10.21 0.42 2.68
C THR A 157 11.16 1.41 2.00
N SER A 158 11.91 2.20 2.77
CA SER A 158 12.89 3.15 2.23
C SER A 158 14.05 2.49 1.47
N ALA A 159 14.45 1.28 1.83
CA ALA A 159 15.50 0.55 1.14
C ALA A 159 15.00 -0.03 -0.20
N GLN A 160 13.80 -0.63 -0.19
CA GLN A 160 13.14 -1.09 -1.41
C GLN A 160 12.92 0.08 -2.37
N ALA A 161 12.35 1.20 -1.89
CA ALA A 161 12.10 2.40 -2.67
C ALA A 161 13.37 2.93 -3.36
N ARG A 162 14.47 3.04 -2.61
CA ARG A 162 15.77 3.45 -3.21
C ARG A 162 16.29 2.48 -4.24
N ARG A 163 16.14 1.17 -4.01
CA ARG A 163 16.61 0.12 -4.91
C ARG A 163 15.88 0.18 -6.27
N VAL A 164 14.59 0.45 -6.27
CA VAL A 164 13.78 0.53 -7.50
C VAL A 164 13.67 1.93 -8.09
N GLY A 165 14.35 2.94 -7.50
CA GLY A 165 14.27 4.32 -7.97
C GLY A 165 12.90 4.96 -7.79
N ALA A 166 12.14 4.56 -6.75
CA ALA A 166 10.82 5.11 -6.50
C ALA A 166 10.85 6.60 -6.15
N ILE A 167 9.93 7.37 -6.72
CA ILE A 167 9.67 8.77 -6.36
C ILE A 167 8.92 8.81 -5.03
N LEU A 168 7.83 8.02 -4.93
CA LEU A 168 6.98 7.84 -3.76
C LEU A 168 6.79 6.35 -3.51
N ALA A 169 6.82 5.91 -2.26
CA ALA A 169 6.49 4.53 -1.90
C ALA A 169 5.81 4.44 -0.54
N VAL A 170 4.93 3.44 -0.40
CA VAL A 170 4.40 3.00 0.89
C VAL A 170 4.60 1.48 1.03
N ASN A 171 4.53 0.94 2.25
CA ASN A 171 4.50 -0.50 2.45
C ASN A 171 3.30 -1.14 1.75
N GLY A 172 3.47 -2.36 1.28
CA GLY A 172 2.40 -3.16 0.68
C GLY A 172 1.58 -3.95 1.70
N ASP A 173 1.29 -5.20 1.36
CA ASP A 173 0.56 -6.12 2.21
C ASP A 173 1.50 -7.01 3.06
N TYR A 174 0.91 -8.01 3.68
CA TYR A 174 1.59 -8.91 4.61
C TYR A 174 1.77 -10.32 4.02
N TYR A 175 1.93 -10.45 2.70
CA TYR A 175 1.95 -11.76 2.03
C TYR A 175 3.08 -12.68 2.53
N GLY A 176 4.24 -12.12 2.84
CA GLY A 176 5.44 -12.87 3.25
C GLY A 176 5.36 -13.51 4.63
N ALA A 177 4.33 -13.22 5.43
CA ALA A 177 4.05 -13.89 6.70
C ALA A 177 2.95 -14.95 6.57
N ASN A 178 2.35 -15.10 5.40
CA ASN A 178 1.25 -16.02 5.14
C ASN A 178 1.61 -17.00 4.02
N GLU A 179 1.23 -18.25 4.17
CA GLU A 179 1.41 -19.30 3.14
C GLU A 179 0.23 -19.37 2.16
N LYS A 180 -0.86 -18.68 2.44
CA LYS A 180 -2.11 -18.72 1.70
C LYS A 180 -2.58 -17.30 1.34
N GLY A 181 -3.50 -17.21 0.40
CA GLY A 181 -3.99 -15.99 -0.21
C GLY A 181 -3.31 -15.73 -1.57
N TYR A 182 -3.99 -15.04 -2.45
CA TYR A 182 -3.45 -14.73 -3.77
C TYR A 182 -2.31 -13.71 -3.68
N VAL A 183 -1.30 -13.87 -4.55
CA VAL A 183 -0.22 -12.89 -4.74
C VAL A 183 0.05 -12.75 -6.22
N ILE A 184 -0.24 -11.57 -6.75
CA ILE A 184 0.12 -11.16 -8.12
C ILE A 184 0.90 -9.84 -8.00
N ARG A 185 2.06 -9.75 -8.65
CA ARG A 185 2.89 -8.54 -8.72
C ARG A 185 3.41 -8.35 -10.14
N GLY A 186 3.12 -7.19 -10.74
CA GLY A 186 3.49 -6.90 -12.12
C GLY A 186 2.90 -7.88 -13.14
N GLY A 187 1.71 -8.43 -12.89
CA GLY A 187 1.08 -9.45 -13.72
C GLY A 187 1.64 -10.86 -13.56
N VAL A 188 2.67 -11.04 -12.72
CA VAL A 188 3.23 -12.37 -12.41
C VAL A 188 2.45 -12.99 -11.24
N ILE A 189 1.96 -14.19 -11.43
CA ILE A 189 1.23 -14.95 -10.40
C ILE A 189 2.24 -15.71 -9.54
N TYR A 190 2.44 -15.27 -8.30
CA TYR A 190 3.36 -15.91 -7.35
C TYR A 190 2.67 -16.92 -6.44
N ARG A 191 1.39 -16.72 -6.15
CA ARG A 191 0.61 -17.62 -5.29
C ARG A 191 -0.87 -17.60 -5.66
N GLN A 192 -1.45 -18.79 -5.79
CA GLN A 192 -2.84 -19.01 -6.17
C GLN A 192 -3.63 -19.85 -5.15
N SER A 193 -3.05 -20.07 -3.97
CA SER A 193 -3.70 -20.86 -2.94
C SER A 193 -4.66 -20.02 -2.11
N LEU A 194 -5.90 -20.48 -1.98
CA LEU A 194 -6.93 -19.82 -1.17
C LEU A 194 -6.58 -19.84 0.32
N ARG A 195 -6.98 -18.79 1.03
CA ARG A 195 -6.95 -18.79 2.49
C ARG A 195 -8.04 -19.71 3.05
N PRO A 196 -7.75 -20.43 4.16
CA PRO A 196 -8.75 -21.23 4.84
C PRO A 196 -9.95 -20.38 5.27
N THR A 197 -11.16 -20.85 5.01
CA THR A 197 -12.41 -20.13 5.37
C THR A 197 -12.68 -20.13 6.87
N ASP A 198 -12.02 -20.99 7.63
CA ASP A 198 -12.10 -21.12 9.08
C ASP A 198 -10.94 -20.42 9.82
N ASP A 199 -10.09 -19.64 9.12
CA ASP A 199 -9.02 -18.87 9.75
C ASP A 199 -9.60 -17.75 10.60
N LYS A 200 -9.71 -18.03 11.91
CA LYS A 200 -10.23 -17.10 12.92
C LYS A 200 -9.41 -15.81 13.07
N ARG A 201 -8.18 -15.79 12.54
CA ARG A 201 -7.30 -14.60 12.57
C ARG A 201 -7.71 -13.57 11.51
N ARG A 202 -8.51 -13.98 10.52
CA ARG A 202 -9.01 -13.12 9.46
C ARG A 202 -10.53 -13.05 9.45
N LYS A 203 -11.04 -11.88 9.76
CA LYS A 203 -12.48 -11.57 9.70
C LYS A 203 -12.92 -11.21 8.27
N TYR A 204 -11.99 -10.69 7.44
CA TYR A 204 -12.27 -10.18 6.11
C TYR A 204 -11.52 -11.00 5.05
N PHE A 205 -12.22 -11.37 3.98
CA PHE A 205 -11.69 -12.14 2.85
C PHE A 205 -11.66 -11.32 1.56
N GLU A 206 -11.92 -10.01 1.66
CA GLU A 206 -11.80 -9.10 0.54
C GLU A 206 -10.33 -8.80 0.29
N ASP A 207 -9.92 -8.96 -0.96
CA ASP A 207 -8.61 -8.59 -1.49
C ASP A 207 -8.80 -7.43 -2.48
N LEU A 208 -7.70 -6.75 -2.81
CA LEU A 208 -7.68 -5.70 -3.82
C LEU A 208 -6.92 -6.18 -5.04
N ALA A 209 -7.54 -6.10 -6.22
CA ALA A 209 -6.86 -6.14 -7.50
C ALA A 209 -6.62 -4.71 -8.02
N ILE A 210 -5.41 -4.44 -8.52
CA ILE A 210 -5.14 -3.29 -9.39
C ILE A 210 -5.04 -3.86 -10.80
N LEU A 211 -5.92 -3.39 -11.69
CA LEU A 211 -5.99 -3.89 -13.05
C LEU A 211 -4.99 -3.17 -13.97
N TRP A 212 -4.83 -3.68 -15.18
CA TRP A 212 -3.95 -3.13 -16.21
C TRP A 212 -4.26 -1.67 -16.59
N ASP A 213 -5.53 -1.26 -16.46
CA ASP A 213 -6.01 0.11 -16.71
C ASP A 213 -5.88 1.05 -15.49
N GLY A 214 -5.32 0.54 -14.38
CA GLY A 214 -5.15 1.23 -13.12
C GLY A 214 -6.36 1.19 -12.20
N SER A 215 -7.45 0.54 -12.57
CA SER A 215 -8.64 0.43 -11.72
C SER A 215 -8.36 -0.38 -10.46
N LEU A 216 -8.82 0.13 -9.33
CA LEU A 216 -8.82 -0.55 -8.04
C LEU A 216 -10.11 -1.33 -7.87
N VAL A 217 -10.05 -2.65 -7.86
CA VAL A 217 -11.20 -3.54 -7.79
C VAL A 217 -11.11 -4.45 -6.55
N PRO A 218 -11.86 -4.14 -5.48
CA PRO A 218 -12.03 -5.05 -4.36
C PRO A 218 -12.82 -6.31 -4.78
N PHE A 219 -12.37 -7.48 -4.34
CA PHE A 219 -13.01 -8.75 -4.66
C PHE A 219 -12.97 -9.72 -3.48
N ASP A 220 -13.90 -10.70 -3.45
CA ASP A 220 -13.88 -11.79 -2.48
C ASP A 220 -13.09 -12.97 -3.05
N GLU A 221 -12.00 -13.34 -2.39
CA GLU A 221 -11.14 -14.47 -2.73
C GLU A 221 -11.90 -15.81 -2.82
N LYS A 222 -13.02 -15.95 -2.09
CA LYS A 222 -13.83 -17.20 -2.10
C LYS A 222 -14.62 -17.38 -3.39
N THR A 223 -14.96 -16.29 -4.05
CA THR A 223 -15.83 -16.29 -5.24
C THR A 223 -15.10 -15.89 -6.52
N THR A 224 -13.90 -15.33 -6.42
CA THR A 224 -13.11 -14.87 -7.55
C THR A 224 -11.88 -15.76 -7.70
N SER A 225 -11.78 -16.49 -8.79
CA SER A 225 -10.63 -17.37 -9.07
C SER A 225 -9.44 -16.59 -9.67
N ILE A 226 -8.27 -17.23 -9.68
CA ILE A 226 -7.09 -16.71 -10.41
C ILE A 226 -7.40 -16.55 -11.91
N SER A 227 -8.20 -17.45 -12.49
CA SER A 227 -8.63 -17.34 -13.90
C SER A 227 -9.47 -16.08 -14.14
N ASP A 228 -10.36 -15.74 -13.19
CA ASP A 228 -11.18 -14.53 -13.28
C ASP A 228 -10.29 -13.29 -13.19
N LEU A 229 -9.37 -13.23 -12.21
CA LEU A 229 -8.41 -12.14 -12.05
C LEU A 229 -7.53 -11.95 -13.29
N ARG A 230 -7.08 -13.06 -13.89
CA ARG A 230 -6.35 -13.04 -15.16
C ARG A 230 -7.18 -12.45 -16.29
N SER A 231 -8.44 -12.89 -16.43
CA SER A 231 -9.36 -12.39 -17.44
C SER A 231 -9.70 -10.92 -17.26
N MET A 232 -9.68 -10.40 -16.03
CA MET A 232 -9.82 -8.99 -15.71
C MET A 232 -8.54 -8.19 -15.97
N GLY A 233 -7.40 -8.84 -16.19
CA GLY A 233 -6.11 -8.19 -16.37
C GLY A 233 -5.50 -7.66 -15.07
N ALA A 234 -5.59 -8.44 -13.97
CA ALA A 234 -5.03 -8.03 -12.68
C ALA A 234 -3.49 -7.95 -12.73
N MET A 235 -2.96 -6.74 -12.52
CA MET A 235 -1.51 -6.47 -12.43
C MET A 235 -0.97 -6.73 -11.03
N GLN A 236 -1.72 -6.34 -10.01
CA GLN A 236 -1.35 -6.47 -8.60
C GLN A 236 -2.54 -7.07 -7.84
N VAL A 237 -2.28 -7.91 -6.84
CA VAL A 237 -3.29 -8.38 -5.89
C VAL A 237 -2.76 -8.29 -4.47
N PHE A 238 -3.45 -7.56 -3.62
CA PHE A 238 -3.12 -7.37 -2.20
C PHE A 238 -4.15 -8.06 -1.32
N GLY A 239 -3.67 -8.80 -0.36
CA GLY A 239 -4.48 -9.64 0.52
C GLY A 239 -4.45 -9.25 1.98
N PHE A 240 -4.61 -7.99 2.35
CA PHE A 240 -4.64 -7.53 3.75
C PHE A 240 -6.06 -7.16 4.20
N GLY A 241 -6.62 -6.08 3.66
CA GLY A 241 -7.98 -5.64 3.89
C GLY A 241 -8.29 -4.96 5.24
N PRO A 242 -9.52 -4.61 5.45
CA PRO A 242 -10.64 -4.73 4.51
C PRO A 242 -10.69 -3.64 3.45
N THR A 243 -11.64 -3.74 2.52
CA THR A 243 -12.13 -2.60 1.73
C THR A 243 -12.69 -1.57 2.69
N LEU A 244 -12.33 -0.30 2.49
CA LEU A 244 -12.76 0.84 3.32
C LEU A 244 -13.90 1.60 2.68
N ILE A 245 -13.77 1.82 1.35
CA ILE A 245 -14.75 2.54 0.52
C ILE A 245 -14.98 1.73 -0.75
N LYS A 246 -16.24 1.63 -1.14
CA LYS A 246 -16.68 1.03 -2.39
C LYS A 246 -17.78 1.92 -2.99
N ASP A 247 -17.63 2.28 -4.25
CA ASP A 247 -18.57 3.13 -5.00
C ASP A 247 -18.87 4.46 -4.26
N GLY A 248 -17.86 5.05 -3.60
CA GLY A 248 -17.96 6.28 -2.81
C GLY A 248 -18.55 6.12 -1.41
N GLU A 249 -18.99 4.92 -1.03
CA GLU A 249 -19.61 4.66 0.26
C GLU A 249 -18.66 3.93 1.21
N ILE A 250 -18.68 4.34 2.49
CA ILE A 250 -17.91 3.65 3.55
C ILE A 250 -18.55 2.29 3.82
N VAL A 251 -17.74 1.23 3.75
CA VAL A 251 -18.19 -0.16 3.96
C VAL A 251 -17.66 -0.80 5.24
N VAL A 252 -17.08 -0.01 6.12
CA VAL A 252 -16.58 -0.39 7.45
C VAL A 252 -17.38 0.32 8.55
N ASP A 253 -17.39 -0.24 9.76
CA ASP A 253 -18.10 0.27 10.93
C ASP A 253 -17.15 0.40 12.15
N GLU A 254 -17.67 0.87 13.28
CA GLU A 254 -16.92 1.01 14.55
C GLU A 254 -16.37 -0.33 15.06
N GLY A 255 -16.99 -1.46 14.71
CA GLY A 255 -16.56 -2.80 15.09
C GLY A 255 -15.55 -3.42 14.13
N THR A 256 -15.24 -2.73 13.02
CA THR A 256 -14.35 -3.23 12.00
C THR A 256 -12.89 -3.01 12.41
N GLU A 257 -12.15 -4.09 12.66
CA GLU A 257 -10.74 -4.06 13.03
C GLU A 257 -9.97 -5.24 12.41
N VAL A 258 -8.68 -5.05 12.15
CA VAL A 258 -7.77 -6.09 11.66
C VAL A 258 -6.67 -6.38 12.68
N GLY A 259 -6.29 -7.66 12.78
CA GLY A 259 -5.26 -8.11 13.70
C GLY A 259 -5.73 -8.05 15.16
N ILE A 260 -4.86 -7.58 16.05
CA ILE A 260 -5.21 -7.37 17.47
C ILE A 260 -5.93 -6.04 17.57
N ALA A 261 -7.21 -6.09 17.94
CA ALA A 261 -8.00 -4.89 18.19
C ALA A 261 -7.31 -4.00 19.23
N ASN A 262 -6.97 -2.79 18.84
CA ASN A 262 -6.44 -1.77 19.73
C ASN A 262 -7.45 -0.61 19.80
N PRO A 263 -8.19 -0.48 20.88
CA PRO A 263 -9.16 0.62 21.05
C PRO A 263 -8.53 2.01 20.93
N SER A 264 -7.21 2.10 21.13
CA SER A 264 -6.45 3.36 21.01
C SER A 264 -6.04 3.69 19.56
N GLY A 265 -6.47 2.87 18.58
CA GLY A 265 -6.07 3.03 17.19
C GLY A 265 -4.68 2.45 16.88
N ASN A 266 -4.31 2.51 15.62
CA ASN A 266 -3.01 2.01 15.10
C ASN A 266 -2.50 2.89 13.97
N PRO A 267 -1.18 2.92 13.69
CA PRO A 267 -0.69 3.39 12.40
C PRO A 267 -1.38 2.63 11.26
N ARG A 268 -1.72 3.30 10.18
CA ARG A 268 -2.45 2.73 9.03
C ARG A 268 -1.80 3.11 7.71
N THR A 269 -1.94 2.23 6.74
CA THR A 269 -1.61 2.50 5.35
C THR A 269 -2.81 2.16 4.48
N ALA A 270 -3.13 3.02 3.53
CA ALA A 270 -4.22 2.79 2.59
C ALA A 270 -3.85 3.25 1.19
N ILE A 271 -4.45 2.59 0.20
CA ILE A 271 -4.51 3.03 -1.18
C ILE A 271 -5.95 3.36 -1.53
N ALA A 272 -6.17 4.47 -2.24
CA ALA A 272 -7.49 4.84 -2.72
C ALA A 272 -7.44 5.35 -4.16
N GLN A 273 -8.56 5.24 -4.86
CA GLN A 273 -8.78 5.77 -6.19
C GLN A 273 -9.88 6.84 -6.13
N LEU A 274 -9.61 8.00 -6.73
CA LEU A 274 -10.54 9.13 -6.87
C LEU A 274 -11.18 9.13 -8.26
N GLY A 275 -10.45 8.64 -9.26
CA GLY A 275 -10.85 8.58 -10.66
C GLY A 275 -9.81 7.87 -11.51
N LYS A 276 -9.93 7.94 -12.82
CA LYS A 276 -8.97 7.32 -13.74
C LYS A 276 -7.57 7.90 -13.50
N ASN A 277 -6.58 7.03 -13.25
CA ASN A 277 -5.19 7.39 -12.98
C ASN A 277 -4.98 8.42 -11.84
N HIS A 278 -5.96 8.57 -10.96
CA HIS A 278 -5.97 9.51 -9.86
C HIS A 278 -6.12 8.76 -8.55
N TYR A 279 -5.08 8.80 -7.71
CA TYR A 279 -4.96 7.96 -6.52
C TYR A 279 -4.56 8.75 -5.28
N LEU A 280 -4.83 8.17 -4.12
CA LEU A 280 -4.21 8.55 -2.85
C LEU A 280 -3.41 7.36 -2.32
N LEU A 281 -2.19 7.64 -1.86
CA LEU A 281 -1.48 6.79 -0.90
C LEU A 281 -1.48 7.53 0.43
N VAL A 282 -2.03 6.89 1.46
CA VAL A 282 -2.20 7.51 2.78
C VAL A 282 -1.53 6.68 3.85
N VAL A 283 -0.70 7.33 4.66
CA VAL A 283 -0.13 6.75 5.88
C VAL A 283 -0.54 7.59 7.06
N ALA A 284 -1.22 7.00 8.03
CA ALA A 284 -1.55 7.65 9.29
C ALA A 284 -0.57 7.20 10.38
N ASP A 285 0.05 8.16 11.05
CA ASP A 285 0.88 7.91 12.21
C ASP A 285 0.06 7.39 13.40
N GLY A 286 0.72 6.65 14.28
CA GLY A 286 0.09 6.14 15.49
C GLY A 286 1.10 5.61 16.49
N ARG A 287 0.62 5.18 17.66
CA ARG A 287 1.43 4.63 18.76
C ARG A 287 2.47 5.61 19.28
N THR A 288 2.17 6.92 19.20
CA THR A 288 3.01 7.98 19.79
C THR A 288 2.14 8.91 20.63
N ASP A 289 2.77 9.71 21.48
CA ASP A 289 2.07 10.72 22.27
C ASP A 289 1.46 11.81 21.40
N GLN A 290 2.03 12.06 20.23
CA GLN A 290 1.53 13.03 19.24
C GLN A 290 0.42 12.44 18.37
N SER A 291 0.51 11.18 17.99
CA SER A 291 -0.44 10.51 17.09
C SER A 291 -0.80 9.14 17.64
N LYS A 292 -2.05 8.98 18.11
CA LYS A 292 -2.53 7.71 18.66
C LYS A 292 -2.76 6.64 17.60
N GLY A 293 -3.07 7.06 16.38
CA GLY A 293 -3.51 6.24 15.25
C GLY A 293 -5.02 6.20 15.09
N PRO A 294 -5.55 6.18 13.86
CA PRO A 294 -6.98 6.09 13.60
C PRO A 294 -7.50 4.64 13.70
N THR A 295 -8.80 4.51 13.96
CA THR A 295 -9.59 3.33 13.65
C THR A 295 -9.75 3.19 12.12
N LEU A 296 -10.26 2.04 11.65
CA LEU A 296 -10.54 1.87 10.20
C LEU A 296 -11.68 2.77 9.73
N LEU A 297 -12.69 3.01 10.59
CA LEU A 297 -13.78 3.93 10.26
C LEU A 297 -13.31 5.39 10.17
N GLU A 298 -12.45 5.84 11.08
CA GLU A 298 -11.83 7.17 11.03
C GLU A 298 -10.97 7.34 9.76
N LEU A 299 -10.18 6.32 9.40
CA LEU A 299 -9.40 6.32 8.15
C LEU A 299 -10.32 6.38 6.92
N ALA A 300 -11.37 5.55 6.87
CA ALA A 300 -12.35 5.55 5.79
C ALA A 300 -13.07 6.90 5.66
N THR A 301 -13.37 7.54 6.80
CA THR A 301 -14.02 8.87 6.81
C THR A 301 -13.12 9.93 6.18
N VAL A 302 -11.83 9.97 6.55
CA VAL A 302 -10.86 10.89 5.93
C VAL A 302 -10.73 10.63 4.44
N LEU A 303 -10.60 9.38 4.02
CA LEU A 303 -10.50 9.04 2.60
C LEU A 303 -11.74 9.43 1.79
N ARG A 304 -12.94 9.28 2.36
CA ARG A 304 -14.18 9.73 1.72
C ARG A 304 -14.25 11.26 1.61
N GLU A 305 -13.86 11.99 2.66
CA GLU A 305 -13.78 13.46 2.63
C GLU A 305 -12.81 13.96 1.54
N LEU A 306 -11.75 13.20 1.26
CA LEU A 306 -10.80 13.46 0.16
C LEU A 306 -11.31 13.02 -1.22
N GLY A 307 -12.54 12.49 -1.32
CA GLY A 307 -13.17 12.14 -2.60
C GLY A 307 -12.89 10.73 -3.10
N ALA A 308 -12.40 9.82 -2.24
CA ALA A 308 -12.17 8.43 -2.63
C ALA A 308 -13.46 7.72 -3.08
N VAL A 309 -13.42 7.10 -4.25
CA VAL A 309 -14.48 6.24 -4.79
C VAL A 309 -14.26 4.78 -4.39
N THR A 310 -13.00 4.34 -4.40
CA THR A 310 -12.58 3.02 -3.91
C THR A 310 -11.40 3.20 -2.97
N ALA A 311 -11.40 2.55 -1.81
CA ALA A 311 -10.26 2.57 -0.88
C ALA A 311 -10.06 1.23 -0.20
N TYR A 312 -8.80 0.86 0.02
CA TYR A 312 -8.41 -0.41 0.61
C TYR A 312 -7.31 -0.24 1.64
N ASN A 313 -7.44 -0.96 2.76
CA ASN A 313 -6.46 -0.95 3.84
C ASN A 313 -5.32 -1.93 3.57
N LEU A 314 -4.10 -1.43 3.57
CA LEU A 314 -2.86 -2.21 3.48
C LEU A 314 -2.31 -2.56 4.87
N ASP A 315 -1.14 -3.22 4.94
CA ASP A 315 -0.52 -3.52 6.24
C ASP A 315 -0.19 -2.24 7.00
N GLY A 316 -0.52 -2.24 8.27
CA GLY A 316 -0.41 -1.09 9.16
C GLY A 316 0.53 -1.35 10.35
N GLY A 317 0.24 -0.66 11.46
CA GLY A 317 1.06 -0.75 12.66
C GLY A 317 2.51 -0.34 12.37
N GLY A 318 3.48 -1.14 12.80
CA GLY A 318 4.90 -0.83 12.59
C GLY A 318 5.36 -0.84 11.12
N SER A 319 4.55 -1.39 10.19
CA SER A 319 4.85 -1.35 8.75
C SER A 319 4.52 -0.01 8.11
N ALA A 320 3.56 0.75 8.69
CA ALA A 320 3.06 2.00 8.12
C ALA A 320 4.20 3.00 7.87
N THR A 321 4.62 3.11 6.62
CA THR A 321 5.78 3.90 6.21
C THR A 321 5.51 4.54 4.85
N MET A 322 5.76 5.86 4.73
CA MET A 322 5.78 6.59 3.48
C MET A 322 7.17 7.15 3.20
N TYR A 323 7.68 6.86 2.03
CA TYR A 323 8.95 7.38 1.51
C TYR A 323 8.67 8.30 0.32
N PHE A 324 9.34 9.45 0.29
CA PHE A 324 9.27 10.39 -0.82
C PHE A 324 10.64 10.99 -1.10
N ASN A 325 11.08 10.94 -2.33
CA ASN A 325 12.30 11.58 -2.84
C ASN A 325 13.51 11.49 -1.89
N GLY A 326 13.84 10.28 -1.45
CA GLY A 326 15.02 10.03 -0.59
C GLY A 326 14.76 10.06 0.91
N LYS A 327 13.59 10.51 1.39
CA LYS A 327 13.29 10.72 2.80
C LYS A 327 12.04 9.94 3.25
N LEU A 328 11.94 9.68 4.55
CA LEU A 328 10.68 9.28 5.18
C LEU A 328 9.80 10.50 5.39
N VAL A 329 8.52 10.36 5.09
CA VAL A 329 7.52 11.40 5.26
C VAL A 329 6.89 11.33 6.65
N ASN A 330 6.59 10.14 7.12
CA ASN A 330 5.91 9.88 8.38
C ASN A 330 6.85 9.40 9.49
N ASN A 331 6.31 9.13 10.68
CA ASN A 331 7.02 8.61 11.85
C ASN A 331 6.67 7.13 12.10
N PRO A 332 7.30 6.16 11.40
CA PRO A 332 6.98 4.74 11.57
C PRO A 332 7.21 4.29 13.02
N CYS A 333 6.17 3.66 13.63
CA CYS A 333 6.23 3.28 15.03
C CYS A 333 5.73 1.84 15.25
N THR A 334 6.64 0.94 15.62
CA THR A 334 6.29 -0.44 15.96
C THR A 334 5.87 -0.56 17.42
N ASN A 335 6.69 -0.07 18.33
CA ASN A 335 6.43 0.01 19.76
C ASN A 335 6.11 1.46 20.12
N TRP A 336 5.44 1.68 21.24
CA TRP A 336 5.06 3.02 21.66
C TRP A 336 6.24 3.98 21.74
N ASN A 337 6.13 5.12 21.01
CA ASN A 337 7.16 6.17 20.93
C ASN A 337 8.54 5.74 20.37
N GLU A 338 8.70 4.52 19.84
CA GLU A 338 9.93 4.09 19.19
C GLU A 338 9.83 4.32 17.67
N ILE A 339 10.39 5.43 17.20
CA ILE A 339 10.34 5.80 15.78
C ILE A 339 11.41 5.05 15.00
N HIS A 340 11.01 4.01 14.28
CA HIS A 340 11.87 3.29 13.34
C HIS A 340 11.05 2.49 12.33
N GLU A 341 11.58 2.35 11.12
CA GLU A 341 10.98 1.51 10.10
C GLU A 341 11.06 0.03 10.48
N ARG A 342 9.94 -0.67 10.34
CA ARG A 342 9.90 -2.13 10.30
C ARG A 342 10.17 -2.63 8.88
N GLU A 343 10.87 -3.75 8.75
CA GLU A 343 11.03 -4.43 7.47
C GLU A 343 9.71 -5.08 7.02
N VAL A 344 9.39 -4.94 5.74
CA VAL A 344 8.15 -5.40 5.10
C VAL A 344 8.46 -6.28 3.89
N SER A 345 7.46 -7.04 3.41
CA SER A 345 7.64 -8.01 2.32
C SER A 345 7.65 -7.37 0.94
N ASP A 346 6.96 -6.24 0.79
CA ASP A 346 6.82 -5.52 -0.48
C ASP A 346 6.42 -4.06 -0.27
N ILE A 347 6.45 -3.31 -1.35
CA ILE A 347 6.01 -1.90 -1.42
C ILE A 347 5.07 -1.68 -2.59
N VAL A 348 4.21 -0.66 -2.45
CA VAL A 348 3.53 0.02 -3.57
C VAL A 348 4.30 1.31 -3.83
N TYR A 349 4.62 1.60 -5.10
CA TYR A 349 5.41 2.78 -5.42
C TYR A 349 5.01 3.43 -6.74
N ILE A 350 5.35 4.71 -6.85
CA ILE A 350 5.26 5.51 -8.07
C ILE A 350 6.68 5.74 -8.59
N GLY A 351 6.90 5.45 -9.87
CA GLY A 351 8.20 5.62 -10.52
C GLY A 351 8.24 5.02 -11.92
N TYR A 352 9.35 5.24 -12.60
CA TYR A 352 9.64 4.80 -13.96
C TYR A 352 10.07 3.35 -14.06
#